data_0212a479cc0fc368929cf90215dcedd9
#
_entry.id   0212a479cc0fc368929cf90215dcedd9
#
_cell.length_a   1.000
_cell.length_b   1.000
_cell.length_c   1.000
_cell.angle_alpha   90.00
_cell.angle_beta   90.00
_cell.angle_gamma   90.00
#
_symmetry.space_group_name_H-M   'P 1'
#
loop_
_entity.id
_entity.type
_entity.pdbx_description
1 polymer ?
#
loop_
_entity_poly.entity_id
_entity_poly.type
_entity_poly.pdbx_seq_one_letter_code
_entity_poly.pdbx_strand_id
1 'polypeptide(L)'
;FRVKSTEEVEVVDDKKDDKKEETEKDSTSTKKGEKKKPKMEKKTYHLEYRLGGNSLTILDTKKKEKEAWKKWANVAPDSSIVLYSKEYNLYWMDKINFKKLIKDEKDSTVVENQWTKDGEENYGYGGGSREDNVDKEKNKEKRKGVWGTWSHDSKKFVFQKSDSRHIKDLWVINSTGKKRPTLETYKYHMPGEQEYYKSELLIFDIP
;
A
#
# COMPACT_ATOMS: atom_id res chain seq x y z
N PHE A 1 -9.39 -5.72 33.64
CA PHE A 1 -8.14 -6.27 33.10
C PHE A 1 -8.41 -6.87 31.72
N ARG A 2 -7.51 -6.66 30.74
CA ARG A 2 -7.57 -7.30 29.42
C ARG A 2 -6.42 -8.25 29.25
N VAL A 3 -6.72 -9.48 28.86
CA VAL A 3 -5.73 -10.55 28.65
C VAL A 3 -5.88 -11.09 27.23
N LYS A 4 -4.78 -11.48 26.62
CA LYS A 4 -4.77 -12.19 25.34
C LYS A 4 -4.44 -13.65 25.56
N SER A 5 -5.25 -14.54 25.01
CA SER A 5 -4.97 -15.97 24.94
C SER A 5 -4.87 -16.39 23.47
N THR A 6 -3.96 -17.31 23.16
CA THR A 6 -3.74 -17.81 21.78
C THR A 6 -3.90 -19.33 21.78
N GLU A 7 -4.70 -19.85 20.87
CA GLU A 7 -4.96 -21.27 20.66
C GLU A 7 -4.68 -21.64 19.21
N GLU A 8 -4.15 -22.85 18.98
CA GLU A 8 -3.97 -23.38 17.63
C GLU A 8 -5.23 -24.19 17.27
N VAL A 9 -5.90 -23.79 16.19
CA VAL A 9 -7.17 -24.41 15.74
C VAL A 9 -6.96 -24.99 14.33
N GLU A 10 -7.45 -26.23 14.12
CA GLU A 10 -7.52 -26.81 12.78
C GLU A 10 -8.52 -26.05 11.90
N VAL A 11 -8.08 -25.66 10.71
CA VAL A 11 -8.96 -25.04 9.72
C VAL A 11 -9.58 -26.13 8.86
N VAL A 12 -10.88 -26.35 9.01
CA VAL A 12 -11.68 -27.18 8.09
C VAL A 12 -12.13 -26.26 6.96
N ASP A 13 -11.58 -26.46 5.76
CA ASP A 13 -12.02 -25.74 4.56
C ASP A 13 -13.41 -26.25 4.14
N ASP A 14 -14.46 -25.53 4.52
CA ASP A 14 -15.81 -25.70 3.97
C ASP A 14 -15.85 -25.16 2.53
N LYS A 15 -15.34 -25.91 1.57
CA LYS A 15 -15.64 -25.67 0.16
C LYS A 15 -16.95 -26.37 -0.18
N LYS A 16 -18.00 -25.59 -0.39
CA LYS A 16 -19.23 -26.03 -1.04
C LYS A 16 -18.93 -26.63 -2.41
N ASP A 17 -19.32 -27.88 -2.56
CA ASP A 17 -19.42 -28.60 -3.83
C ASP A 17 -20.42 -27.86 -4.75
N ASP A 18 -19.96 -27.36 -5.89
CA ASP A 18 -20.80 -27.23 -7.07
C ASP A 18 -20.32 -28.18 -8.15
N LYS A 19 -21.20 -29.13 -8.42
CA LYS A 19 -21.13 -30.15 -9.45
C LYS A 19 -20.95 -29.55 -10.83
N LYS A 20 -20.05 -30.12 -11.63
CA LYS A 20 -20.31 -30.39 -13.06
C LYS A 20 -19.61 -31.64 -13.52
N GLU A 21 -20.42 -32.39 -14.25
CA GLU A 21 -20.23 -33.72 -14.83
C GLU A 21 -19.14 -33.80 -15.90
N GLU A 22 -18.56 -35.02 -15.93
CA GLU A 22 -18.13 -35.86 -17.05
C GLU A 22 -17.24 -35.33 -18.18
N THR A 23 -16.08 -35.94 -18.30
CA THR A 23 -15.76 -36.88 -19.39
C THR A 23 -14.49 -37.65 -19.09
N GLU A 24 -14.58 -38.96 -19.25
CA GLU A 24 -13.52 -39.97 -19.15
C GLU A 24 -12.39 -39.76 -20.15
N LYS A 25 -11.15 -40.01 -19.72
CA LYS A 25 -10.20 -40.88 -20.42
C LYS A 25 -8.96 -41.19 -19.59
N ASP A 26 -8.90 -42.41 -19.23
CA ASP A 26 -7.83 -43.39 -19.07
C ASP A 26 -6.36 -42.90 -19.26
N SER A 27 -5.59 -43.01 -18.17
CA SER A 27 -4.26 -43.66 -18.20
C SER A 27 -3.64 -43.69 -16.79
N THR A 28 -3.36 -44.89 -16.37
CA THR A 28 -2.62 -45.37 -15.18
C THR A 28 -1.33 -44.60 -14.89
N SER A 29 -1.20 -44.05 -13.68
CA SER A 29 0.06 -44.03 -12.93
C SER A 29 -0.21 -43.82 -11.42
N THR A 30 0.11 -44.85 -10.65
CA THR A 30 0.13 -44.89 -9.19
C THR A 30 1.01 -43.76 -8.61
N LYS A 31 0.40 -42.77 -7.98
CA LYS A 31 1.10 -41.87 -7.04
C LYS A 31 0.53 -42.06 -5.64
N LYS A 32 1.41 -42.55 -4.75
CA LYS A 32 1.20 -42.64 -3.30
C LYS A 32 0.62 -41.32 -2.78
N GLY A 33 -0.53 -41.42 -2.10
CA GLY A 33 -1.17 -40.29 -1.44
C GLY A 33 -0.32 -39.79 -0.27
N GLU A 34 0.33 -38.67 -0.43
CA GLU A 34 0.82 -37.91 0.70
C GLU A 34 -0.40 -37.29 1.42
N LYS A 35 -0.64 -37.74 2.64
CA LYS A 35 -1.61 -37.12 3.55
C LYS A 35 -1.13 -35.67 3.81
N LYS A 36 -1.83 -34.70 3.24
CA LYS A 36 -1.61 -33.28 3.57
C LYS A 36 -1.83 -33.11 5.07
N LYS A 37 -0.81 -32.62 5.77
CA LYS A 37 -0.91 -32.26 7.19
C LYS A 37 -1.99 -31.15 7.33
N PRO A 38 -2.85 -31.21 8.35
CA PRO A 38 -3.86 -30.20 8.59
C PRO A 38 -3.20 -28.84 8.79
N LYS A 39 -3.78 -27.81 8.22
CA LYS A 39 -3.28 -26.43 8.32
C LYS A 39 -3.74 -25.87 9.65
N MET A 40 -2.81 -25.68 10.58
CA MET A 40 -3.08 -25.09 11.89
C MET A 40 -3.00 -23.56 11.81
N GLU A 41 -4.04 -22.86 12.27
CA GLU A 41 -4.04 -21.41 12.42
C GLU A 41 -4.10 -21.01 13.88
N LYS A 42 -3.31 -19.97 14.25
CA LYS A 42 -3.31 -19.41 15.60
C LYS A 42 -4.48 -18.45 15.77
N LYS A 43 -5.45 -18.82 16.58
CA LYS A 43 -6.59 -17.98 16.95
C LYS A 43 -6.32 -17.26 18.28
N THR A 44 -6.38 -15.93 18.26
CA THR A 44 -6.14 -15.10 19.46
C THR A 44 -7.47 -14.60 20.00
N TYR A 45 -7.73 -14.87 21.26
CA TYR A 45 -8.90 -14.41 21.99
C TYR A 45 -8.52 -13.21 22.86
N HIS A 46 -9.35 -12.19 22.88
CA HIS A 46 -9.25 -11.07 23.81
C HIS A 46 -10.30 -11.25 24.90
N LEU A 47 -9.84 -11.31 26.14
CA LEU A 47 -10.67 -11.54 27.31
C LEU A 47 -10.71 -10.26 28.15
N GLU A 48 -11.88 -9.82 28.60
CA GLU A 48 -12.05 -8.73 29.56
C GLU A 48 -12.59 -9.30 30.87
N TYR A 49 -11.85 -9.09 31.95
CA TYR A 49 -12.29 -9.44 33.30
C TYR A 49 -12.66 -8.18 34.08
N ARG A 50 -13.88 -8.14 34.62
CA ARG A 50 -14.39 -7.05 35.45
C ARG A 50 -14.40 -7.44 36.90
N LEU A 51 -13.59 -6.73 37.74
CA LEU A 51 -13.40 -6.98 39.18
C LEU A 51 -14.69 -6.79 39.99
N GLY A 52 -15.59 -5.90 39.62
CA GLY A 52 -16.83 -5.62 40.37
C GLY A 52 -17.97 -6.61 40.15
N GLY A 53 -17.89 -7.48 39.17
CA GLY A 53 -18.97 -8.41 38.79
C GLY A 53 -18.52 -9.86 38.66
N ASN A 54 -17.27 -10.15 38.92
CA ASN A 54 -16.63 -11.47 38.78
C ASN A 54 -16.96 -12.15 37.45
N SER A 55 -17.08 -11.35 36.38
CA SER A 55 -17.47 -11.81 35.06
C SER A 55 -16.29 -11.77 34.05
N LEU A 56 -16.09 -12.88 33.37
CA LEU A 56 -15.16 -12.99 32.23
C LEU A 56 -15.95 -12.89 30.92
N THR A 57 -15.64 -11.90 30.11
CA THR A 57 -16.28 -11.71 28.81
C THR A 57 -15.26 -11.93 27.70
N ILE A 58 -15.57 -12.82 26.76
CA ILE A 58 -14.77 -12.94 25.54
C ILE A 58 -15.14 -11.75 24.66
N LEU A 59 -14.20 -10.84 24.48
CA LEU A 59 -14.35 -9.77 23.51
C LEU A 59 -14.20 -10.39 22.14
N ASP A 60 -15.32 -10.60 21.47
CA ASP A 60 -15.33 -11.02 20.07
C ASP A 60 -14.73 -9.89 19.24
N THR A 61 -13.41 -9.88 19.13
CA THR A 61 -12.74 -9.07 18.16
C THR A 61 -13.00 -9.72 16.79
N LYS A 62 -14.26 -9.63 16.29
CA LYS A 62 -14.44 -9.58 14.85
C LYS A 62 -13.41 -8.57 14.41
N LYS A 63 -12.31 -9.06 13.80
CA LYS A 63 -11.41 -8.17 13.04
C LYS A 63 -12.38 -7.35 12.21
N LYS A 64 -12.63 -6.09 12.59
CA LYS A 64 -13.14 -5.12 11.63
C LYS A 64 -12.18 -5.35 10.49
N GLU A 65 -12.66 -5.92 9.39
CA GLU A 65 -11.86 -6.02 8.19
C GLU A 65 -11.35 -4.60 8.03
N LYS A 66 -10.06 -4.42 8.35
CA LYS A 66 -9.42 -3.15 8.09
C LYS A 66 -9.60 -3.05 6.60
N GLU A 67 -10.49 -2.16 6.18
CA GLU A 67 -10.65 -1.85 4.76
C GLU A 67 -9.24 -1.84 4.21
N ALA A 68 -8.95 -2.71 3.24
CA ALA A 68 -7.58 -2.95 2.80
C ALA A 68 -7.13 -1.66 2.09
N TRP A 69 -6.64 -0.72 2.89
CA TRP A 69 -6.22 0.59 2.46
C TRP A 69 -5.09 0.40 1.47
N LYS A 70 -5.26 0.94 0.30
CA LYS A 70 -4.22 0.85 -0.73
C LYS A 70 -2.95 1.50 -0.18
N LYS A 71 -1.78 0.88 -0.40
CA LYS A 71 -0.49 1.36 0.14
C LYS A 71 -0.14 2.80 -0.26
N TRP A 72 -0.70 3.27 -1.37
CA TRP A 72 -0.49 4.63 -1.86
C TRP A 72 -1.45 5.66 -1.23
N ALA A 73 -2.48 5.24 -0.52
CA ALA A 73 -3.49 6.13 0.03
C ALA A 73 -3.03 6.75 1.35
N ASN A 74 -2.88 8.06 1.39
CA ASN A 74 -2.66 8.83 2.61
C ASN A 74 -4.00 9.46 3.01
N VAL A 75 -4.64 8.89 4.01
CA VAL A 75 -6.01 9.21 4.41
C VAL A 75 -6.01 10.17 5.56
N ALA A 76 -6.85 11.20 5.49
CA ALA A 76 -7.06 12.15 6.57
C ALA A 76 -7.58 11.45 7.85
N PRO A 77 -7.25 11.95 9.06
CA PRO A 77 -7.70 11.36 10.34
C PRO A 77 -9.20 11.16 10.45
N ASP A 78 -10.00 12.09 9.91
CA ASP A 78 -11.46 12.01 9.86
C ASP A 78 -11.99 11.14 8.69
N SER A 79 -11.09 10.65 7.85
CA SER A 79 -11.38 9.85 6.65
C SER A 79 -12.23 10.59 5.60
N SER A 80 -12.26 11.89 5.58
CA SER A 80 -12.98 12.71 4.60
C SER A 80 -12.31 12.71 3.23
N ILE A 81 -10.98 12.78 3.22
CA ILE A 81 -10.14 12.98 2.05
C ILE A 81 -8.99 11.97 2.03
N VAL A 82 -8.58 11.59 0.83
CA VAL A 82 -7.42 10.76 0.56
C VAL A 82 -6.47 11.49 -0.38
N LEU A 83 -5.21 11.60 0.04
CA LEU A 83 -4.14 12.18 -0.76
C LEU A 83 -3.27 11.10 -1.40
N TYR A 84 -2.78 11.39 -2.59
CA TYR A 84 -1.84 10.54 -3.33
C TYR A 84 -1.12 11.38 -4.39
N SER A 85 -0.07 10.84 -4.95
CA SER A 85 0.65 11.45 -6.06
C SER A 85 0.39 10.67 -7.35
N LYS A 86 0.30 11.40 -8.45
CA LYS A 86 0.23 10.88 -9.82
C LYS A 86 0.96 11.86 -10.74
N GLU A 87 1.79 11.39 -11.66
CA GLU A 87 2.56 12.23 -12.56
C GLU A 87 3.36 13.34 -11.85
N TYR A 88 3.99 12.98 -10.74
CA TYR A 88 4.75 13.89 -9.85
C TYR A 88 3.92 14.93 -9.11
N ASN A 89 2.61 15.06 -9.36
CA ASN A 89 1.73 16.04 -8.73
C ASN A 89 0.90 15.44 -7.61
N LEU A 90 0.42 16.32 -6.73
CA LEU A 90 -0.47 15.97 -5.63
C LEU A 90 -1.92 15.94 -6.12
N TYR A 91 -2.61 14.86 -5.80
CA TYR A 91 -4.02 14.64 -6.09
C TYR A 91 -4.77 14.30 -4.82
N TRP A 92 -6.07 14.55 -4.85
CA TRP A 92 -6.96 14.14 -3.79
C TRP A 92 -8.27 13.60 -4.31
N MET A 93 -8.93 12.79 -3.50
CA MET A 93 -10.28 12.33 -3.71
C MET A 93 -11.05 12.27 -2.40
N ASP A 94 -12.37 12.39 -2.46
CA ASP A 94 -13.23 12.24 -1.31
C ASP A 94 -13.42 10.76 -0.91
N LYS A 95 -14.01 10.54 0.25
CA LYS A 95 -14.32 9.21 0.80
C LYS A 95 -15.21 8.37 -0.13
N ILE A 96 -16.14 9.01 -0.86
CA ILE A 96 -17.09 8.31 -1.73
C ILE A 96 -16.35 7.73 -2.93
N ASN A 97 -15.55 8.56 -3.61
CA ASN A 97 -14.72 8.16 -4.74
C ASN A 97 -13.68 7.11 -4.33
N PHE A 98 -13.08 7.27 -3.15
CA PHE A 98 -12.14 6.28 -2.64
C PHE A 98 -12.79 4.91 -2.40
N LYS A 99 -14.01 4.86 -1.85
CA LYS A 99 -14.75 3.60 -1.68
C LYS A 99 -15.12 2.93 -3.00
N LYS A 100 -15.48 3.70 -4.03
CA LYS A 100 -15.68 3.17 -5.38
C LYS A 100 -14.42 2.51 -5.91
N LEU A 101 -13.30 3.18 -5.79
CA LEU A 101 -11.99 2.73 -6.25
C LEU A 101 -11.48 1.48 -5.51
N ILE A 102 -11.82 1.32 -4.22
CA ILE A 102 -11.50 0.09 -3.48
C ILE A 102 -12.28 -1.10 -4.04
N LYS A 103 -13.56 -0.89 -4.44
CA LYS A 103 -14.41 -1.94 -5.00
C LYS A 103 -13.98 -2.31 -6.42
N ASP A 104 -13.75 -1.32 -7.25
CA ASP A 104 -13.30 -1.49 -8.64
C ASP A 104 -12.23 -0.45 -8.96
N GLU A 105 -11.02 -0.91 -9.17
CA GLU A 105 -9.86 -0.07 -9.49
C GLU A 105 -9.95 0.59 -10.88
N LYS A 106 -10.82 0.05 -11.75
CA LYS A 106 -11.06 0.52 -13.11
C LYS A 106 -12.35 1.33 -13.26
N ASP A 107 -13.03 1.66 -12.16
CA ASP A 107 -14.25 2.46 -12.21
C ASP A 107 -13.98 3.86 -12.78
N SER A 108 -14.49 4.10 -13.97
CA SER A 108 -14.33 5.37 -14.69
C SER A 108 -15.16 6.53 -14.08
N THR A 109 -16.05 6.24 -13.13
CA THR A 109 -16.86 7.26 -12.45
C THR A 109 -16.15 7.88 -11.25
N VAL A 110 -14.94 7.44 -10.94
CA VAL A 110 -14.13 8.00 -9.84
C VAL A 110 -13.58 9.36 -10.26
N VAL A 111 -13.89 10.38 -9.47
CA VAL A 111 -13.38 11.73 -9.67
C VAL A 111 -12.09 11.89 -8.89
N GLU A 112 -11.02 12.24 -9.62
CA GLU A 112 -9.70 12.59 -9.10
C GLU A 112 -9.48 14.09 -9.26
N ASN A 113 -9.12 14.77 -8.19
CA ASN A 113 -8.87 16.20 -8.23
C ASN A 113 -7.37 16.47 -8.17
N GLN A 114 -6.83 17.11 -9.18
CA GLN A 114 -5.43 17.53 -9.19
C GLN A 114 -5.28 18.80 -8.36
N TRP A 115 -4.35 18.78 -7.41
CA TRP A 115 -4.11 19.93 -6.53
C TRP A 115 -2.95 20.78 -6.98
N THR A 116 -1.85 20.16 -7.41
CA THR A 116 -0.64 20.86 -7.86
C THR A 116 -0.37 20.57 -9.33
N LYS A 117 0.38 21.48 -9.98
CA LYS A 117 0.73 21.36 -11.41
C LYS A 117 2.22 21.59 -11.69
N ASP A 118 2.99 21.79 -10.62
CA ASP A 118 4.41 22.12 -10.67
C ASP A 118 5.33 20.94 -10.39
N GLY A 119 4.74 19.73 -10.27
CA GLY A 119 5.48 18.50 -10.07
C GLY A 119 6.17 18.04 -11.35
N GLU A 120 7.46 17.72 -11.23
CA GLU A 120 8.27 17.14 -12.30
C GLU A 120 9.23 16.08 -11.77
N GLU A 121 9.94 15.40 -12.64
CA GLU A 121 10.95 14.42 -12.23
C GLU A 121 12.01 15.08 -11.36
N ASN A 122 12.35 14.47 -10.24
CA ASN A 122 13.28 14.98 -9.22
C ASN A 122 12.80 16.25 -8.46
N TYR A 123 11.54 16.66 -8.67
CA TYR A 123 10.87 17.74 -7.94
C TYR A 123 9.37 17.41 -7.81
N GLY A 124 9.04 16.29 -7.23
CA GLY A 124 7.69 15.78 -7.17
C GLY A 124 7.09 15.71 -5.77
N TYR A 125 5.79 15.46 -5.73
CA TYR A 125 5.00 15.31 -4.51
C TYR A 125 4.85 13.85 -4.06
N GLY A 126 5.28 12.88 -4.87
CA GLY A 126 5.21 11.45 -4.52
C GLY A 126 6.47 10.97 -3.85
N GLY A 127 6.33 10.14 -2.83
CA GLY A 127 7.43 9.38 -2.28
C GLY A 127 7.92 8.37 -3.32
N GLY A 128 9.12 8.59 -3.86
CA GLY A 128 9.74 7.67 -4.80
C GLY A 128 10.14 6.38 -4.09
N SER A 129 9.56 5.26 -4.45
CA SER A 129 10.29 4.03 -4.40
C SER A 129 11.41 4.13 -5.45
N ARG A 130 12.58 3.61 -5.13
CA ARG A 130 13.68 3.52 -6.09
C ARG A 130 13.24 2.58 -7.22
N GLU A 131 12.82 3.18 -8.34
CA GLU A 131 12.36 2.44 -9.51
C GLU A 131 13.45 2.48 -10.58
N ASP A 132 13.64 1.37 -11.29
CA ASP A 132 14.48 1.32 -12.49
C ASP A 132 13.92 2.27 -13.55
N ASN A 133 14.79 2.83 -14.40
CA ASN A 133 14.38 3.79 -15.43
C ASN A 133 13.23 3.28 -16.32
N VAL A 134 13.23 1.98 -16.66
CA VAL A 134 12.17 1.34 -17.43
C VAL A 134 10.85 1.28 -16.66
N ASP A 135 10.91 1.05 -15.35
CA ASP A 135 9.73 0.93 -14.50
C ASP A 135 9.17 2.31 -14.11
N LYS A 136 10.02 3.34 -14.00
CA LYS A 136 9.57 4.74 -13.83
C LYS A 136 8.59 5.15 -14.92
N GLU A 137 8.92 4.91 -16.19
CA GLU A 137 8.07 5.29 -17.31
C GLU A 137 6.74 4.55 -17.30
N LYS A 138 6.76 3.23 -17.05
CA LYS A 138 5.55 2.40 -16.92
C LYS A 138 4.66 2.78 -15.72
N ASN A 139 5.27 3.31 -14.68
CA ASN A 139 4.58 3.62 -13.42
C ASN A 139 4.25 5.11 -13.25
N LYS A 140 4.55 5.94 -14.25
CA LYS A 140 4.35 7.38 -14.20
C LYS A 140 2.90 7.76 -13.87
N GLU A 141 1.95 7.11 -14.52
CA GLU A 141 0.52 7.34 -14.32
C GLU A 141 -0.09 6.59 -13.12
N LYS A 142 0.69 5.72 -12.46
CA LYS A 142 0.19 5.00 -11.29
C LYS A 142 0.13 5.91 -10.07
N ARG A 143 -0.88 5.68 -9.24
CA ARG A 143 -0.99 6.35 -7.94
C ARG A 143 0.15 5.92 -7.03
N LYS A 144 0.87 6.89 -6.48
CA LYS A 144 2.00 6.70 -5.56
C LYS A 144 1.68 7.35 -4.22
N GLY A 145 2.27 6.84 -3.15
CA GLY A 145 2.10 7.38 -1.82
C GLY A 145 2.71 8.77 -1.67
N VAL A 146 2.08 9.58 -0.83
CA VAL A 146 2.58 10.88 -0.39
C VAL A 146 2.93 10.79 1.08
N TRP A 147 4.15 11.20 1.43
CA TRP A 147 4.65 11.17 2.80
C TRP A 147 4.52 12.56 3.42
N GLY A 148 3.61 12.68 4.35
CA GLY A 148 3.37 13.94 5.05
C GLY A 148 2.58 13.70 6.33
N THR A 149 2.35 14.78 7.07
CA THR A 149 1.68 14.76 8.37
C THR A 149 0.40 15.58 8.31
N TRP A 150 -0.70 14.98 8.75
CA TRP A 150 -1.97 15.64 8.94
C TRP A 150 -2.03 16.38 10.25
N SER A 151 -2.72 17.53 10.27
CA SER A 151 -3.18 18.11 11.53
C SER A 151 -4.25 17.22 12.16
N HIS A 152 -4.40 17.29 13.49
CA HIS A 152 -5.35 16.48 14.22
C HIS A 152 -6.81 16.74 13.79
N ASP A 153 -7.13 17.95 13.38
CA ASP A 153 -8.44 18.37 12.91
C ASP A 153 -8.68 18.09 11.40
N SER A 154 -7.75 17.41 10.74
CA SER A 154 -7.78 17.09 9.30
C SER A 154 -7.81 18.30 8.36
N LYS A 155 -7.61 19.51 8.86
CA LYS A 155 -7.70 20.74 8.04
C LYS A 155 -6.40 21.15 7.37
N LYS A 156 -5.28 20.61 7.80
CA LYS A 156 -3.96 20.93 7.24
C LYS A 156 -3.17 19.66 6.97
N PHE A 157 -2.39 19.71 5.89
CA PHE A 157 -1.44 18.66 5.55
C PHE A 157 -0.07 19.28 5.32
N VAL A 158 0.93 18.77 6.02
CA VAL A 158 2.32 19.22 5.91
C VAL A 158 3.11 18.20 5.10
N PHE A 159 3.80 18.69 4.08
CA PHE A 159 4.57 17.87 3.15
C PHE A 159 5.97 18.48 2.95
N GLN A 160 6.99 17.61 2.93
CA GLN A 160 8.35 18.01 2.58
C GLN A 160 8.61 17.62 1.12
N LYS A 161 8.73 18.61 0.24
CA LYS A 161 9.05 18.43 -1.18
C LYS A 161 10.56 18.50 -1.37
N SER A 162 11.14 17.48 -2.00
CA SER A 162 12.57 17.44 -2.29
C SER A 162 12.85 17.92 -3.71
N ASP A 163 13.89 18.75 -3.85
CA ASP A 163 14.41 19.19 -5.14
C ASP A 163 15.83 18.65 -5.35
N SER A 164 15.97 17.77 -6.32
CA SER A 164 17.25 17.21 -6.73
C SER A 164 17.55 17.42 -8.21
N ARG A 165 16.84 18.31 -8.90
CA ARG A 165 17.02 18.59 -10.34
C ARG A 165 18.43 19.04 -10.69
N HIS A 166 19.05 19.81 -9.83
CA HIS A 166 20.41 20.37 -9.97
C HIS A 166 21.51 19.38 -9.61
N ILE A 167 21.19 18.25 -8.96
CA ILE A 167 22.15 17.21 -8.64
C ILE A 167 22.51 16.44 -9.93
N LYS A 168 23.79 16.12 -10.10
CA LYS A 168 24.29 15.36 -11.26
C LYS A 168 23.87 13.90 -11.21
N ASP A 169 23.86 13.29 -12.36
CA ASP A 169 23.47 11.89 -12.51
C ASP A 169 24.69 10.97 -12.27
N LEU A 170 24.44 9.94 -11.48
CA LEU A 170 25.30 8.76 -11.38
C LEU A 170 24.72 7.67 -12.28
N TRP A 171 25.53 7.13 -13.16
CA TRP A 171 25.13 6.07 -14.07
C TRP A 171 25.64 4.73 -13.57
N VAL A 172 24.73 3.77 -13.49
CA VAL A 172 25.03 2.41 -13.02
C VAL A 172 24.51 1.41 -14.04
N ILE A 173 25.36 0.45 -14.39
CA ILE A 173 24.92 -0.67 -15.25
C ILE A 173 24.37 -1.78 -14.34
N ASN A 174 23.08 -2.05 -14.43
CA ASN A 174 22.43 -3.17 -13.77
C ASN A 174 22.53 -4.42 -14.66
N SER A 175 23.45 -5.32 -14.32
CA SER A 175 23.70 -6.55 -15.06
C SER A 175 22.97 -7.78 -14.52
N THR A 176 22.34 -7.69 -13.33
CA THR A 176 21.82 -8.85 -12.61
C THR A 176 20.30 -9.01 -12.67
N GLY A 177 19.57 -7.96 -13.01
CA GLY A 177 18.10 -7.93 -12.88
C GLY A 177 17.30 -8.45 -14.08
N LYS A 178 17.88 -8.49 -15.28
CA LYS A 178 17.17 -8.80 -16.55
C LYS A 178 18.08 -9.58 -17.51
N LYS A 179 17.49 -10.12 -18.60
CA LYS A 179 18.25 -10.87 -19.62
C LYS A 179 19.37 -10.05 -20.29
N ARG A 180 19.25 -8.73 -20.31
CA ARG A 180 20.28 -7.81 -20.82
C ARG A 180 20.57 -6.74 -19.77
N PRO A 181 21.80 -6.26 -19.66
CA PRO A 181 22.14 -5.13 -18.81
C PRO A 181 21.29 -3.90 -19.17
N THR A 182 20.87 -3.15 -18.13
CA THR A 182 20.17 -1.88 -18.25
C THR A 182 20.99 -0.76 -17.65
N LEU A 183 20.90 0.44 -18.24
CA LEU A 183 21.50 1.64 -17.68
C LEU A 183 20.49 2.25 -16.70
N GLU A 184 20.94 2.44 -15.47
CA GLU A 184 20.19 3.10 -14.41
C GLU A 184 20.82 4.46 -14.08
N THR A 185 19.99 5.47 -13.89
CA THR A 185 20.42 6.84 -13.59
C THR A 185 19.87 7.27 -12.24
N TYR A 186 20.73 7.80 -11.39
CA TYR A 186 20.34 8.28 -10.07
C TYR A 186 20.91 9.67 -9.84
N LYS A 187 20.13 10.55 -9.25
CA LYS A 187 20.65 11.81 -8.69
C LYS A 187 21.53 11.46 -7.49
N TYR A 188 22.81 11.74 -7.59
CA TYR A 188 23.77 11.38 -6.55
C TYR A 188 24.81 12.48 -6.37
N HIS A 189 24.92 12.97 -5.14
CA HIS A 189 25.92 13.97 -4.75
C HIS A 189 27.25 13.26 -4.43
N MET A 190 28.28 13.58 -5.20
CA MET A 190 29.63 13.03 -4.99
C MET A 190 30.40 13.86 -3.95
N PRO A 191 31.33 13.26 -3.20
CA PRO A 191 32.21 13.99 -2.32
C PRO A 191 32.98 15.08 -3.06
N GLY A 192 32.94 16.32 -2.53
CA GLY A 192 33.58 17.50 -3.12
C GLY A 192 32.73 18.31 -4.10
N GLU A 193 31.53 17.86 -4.44
CA GLU A 193 30.57 18.67 -5.19
C GLU A 193 29.93 19.73 -4.29
N GLN A 194 29.60 20.89 -4.86
CA GLN A 194 29.01 22.03 -4.12
C GLN A 194 27.49 22.01 -4.10
N GLU A 195 26.86 21.23 -4.99
CA GLU A 195 25.41 21.15 -5.09
C GLU A 195 24.84 20.16 -4.07
N TYR A 196 23.82 20.56 -3.34
CA TYR A 196 23.19 19.76 -2.28
C TYR A 196 21.70 19.56 -2.56
N TYR A 197 21.14 18.47 -2.05
CA TYR A 197 19.69 18.26 -2.05
C TYR A 197 19.00 19.40 -1.31
N LYS A 198 18.02 20.01 -1.95
CA LYS A 198 17.17 21.05 -1.37
C LYS A 198 15.82 20.47 -1.01
N SER A 199 15.18 21.03 -0.02
CA SER A 199 13.82 20.65 0.34
C SER A 199 12.99 21.87 0.75
N GLU A 200 11.72 21.82 0.42
CA GLU A 200 10.73 22.82 0.76
C GLU A 200 9.71 22.20 1.70
N LEU A 201 9.35 22.93 2.77
CA LEU A 201 8.25 22.54 3.65
C LEU A 201 6.99 23.26 3.19
N LEU A 202 6.01 22.51 2.76
CA LEU A 202 4.74 23.00 2.24
C LEU A 202 3.62 22.67 3.21
N ILE A 203 2.71 23.61 3.40
CA ILE A 203 1.50 23.43 4.22
C ILE A 203 0.30 23.65 3.30
N PHE A 204 -0.55 22.67 3.21
CA PHE A 204 -1.77 22.69 2.43
C PHE A 204 -2.98 22.86 3.35
N ASP A 205 -3.82 23.84 3.07
CA ASP A 205 -5.14 23.96 3.67
C ASP A 205 -6.12 23.07 2.90
N ILE A 206 -6.81 22.19 3.63
CA ILE A 206 -7.73 21.24 3.06
C ILE A 206 -9.05 21.95 2.74
N PRO A 207 -9.61 21.78 1.54
CA PRO A 207 -10.85 22.43 1.13
C PRO A 207 -12.09 22.02 1.91
#